data_cdcfba2fd97a2a31326e8a75e80cf61d
#
_entry.id   cdcfba2fd97a2a31326e8a75e80cf61d
#
_cell.length_a   1.000
_cell.length_b   1.000
_cell.length_c   1.000
_cell.angle_alpha   90.00
_cell.angle_beta   90.00
_cell.angle_gamma   90.00
#
_symmetry.space_group_name_H-M   'P 1'
#
loop_
_entity.id
_entity.type
_entity.pdbx_description
1 polymer ?
#
loop_
_entity_poly.entity_id
_entity_poly.type
_entity_poly.pdbx_seq_one_letter_code
_entity_poly.pdbx_strand_id
1 'polypeptide(L)'
;MENINWNYPTTIWFGVDRIKEIQKACEELNIQKPLIVTDNGILKTNIINKLNDCLDKQAIVFSDVKSNPTGKNVEDGVKAFNENKHDGVIAVGGGSGMDTGKAIAFMAKQERPIWDFEDIGDWWTRANADSIFPIIALPTTAGTGSETGRASVFTNEKTQEKKIIFHPKMLPSIVILDPNLTIPLPANLTAFTGMDALAHCLEAYLSNIFHPYSQGIALEGIRLVKNNLVLAFNDGSNLEARSHMLASSSMGSIAFQKGLGAIHSLSHPVGAIYNTHHGLTNAVFMPYVLQYNKKGIEEKIVDISRYINLKSATFNNFMDWILELRSNLNIPHTLSEIIDNDKNLEKMSSMAFNDPVSYTHLRAHETPEHRGWRRLLGKK
;
A
#
# COMPACT_ATOMS: atom_id res chain seq x y z
N MET A 1 15.46 17.20 -19.68
CA MET A 1 14.36 16.74 -18.81
C MET A 1 13.53 15.74 -19.59
N GLU A 2 13.27 14.58 -19.03
CA GLU A 2 12.38 13.61 -19.64
C GLU A 2 10.94 14.11 -19.61
N ASN A 3 10.12 13.70 -20.59
CA ASN A 3 8.69 14.00 -20.58
C ASN A 3 7.99 13.08 -19.60
N ILE A 4 7.40 13.61 -18.53
CA ILE A 4 6.75 12.84 -17.46
C ILE A 4 5.34 13.36 -17.25
N ASN A 5 4.36 12.44 -17.16
CA ASN A 5 2.99 12.78 -16.80
C ASN A 5 2.80 12.68 -15.28
N TRP A 6 2.22 13.73 -14.70
CA TRP A 6 1.88 13.78 -13.28
C TRP A 6 0.38 13.57 -13.12
N ASN A 7 0.00 12.52 -12.36
CA ASN A 7 -1.39 12.18 -12.15
C ASN A 7 -1.74 12.37 -10.68
N TYR A 8 -2.82 13.12 -10.42
CA TYR A 8 -3.33 13.35 -9.08
C TYR A 8 -4.58 12.52 -8.85
N PRO A 9 -4.78 12.14 -7.58
CA PRO A 9 -5.82 11.20 -7.26
C PRO A 9 -7.19 11.85 -7.27
N THR A 10 -8.10 11.03 -6.95
CA THR A 10 -9.52 11.09 -6.80
C THR A 10 -10.01 12.10 -5.75
N THR A 11 -11.32 12.21 -5.64
CA THR A 11 -12.01 12.97 -4.59
C THR A 11 -11.87 12.26 -3.25
N ILE A 12 -11.32 12.96 -2.26
CA ILE A 12 -11.15 12.45 -0.89
C ILE A 12 -12.09 13.19 0.06
N TRP A 13 -12.94 12.44 0.76
CA TRP A 13 -13.79 12.92 1.85
C TRP A 13 -13.11 12.54 3.17
N PHE A 14 -12.45 13.49 3.79
CA PHE A 14 -11.69 13.26 5.00
C PHE A 14 -12.42 13.78 6.24
N GLY A 15 -12.41 13.00 7.33
CA GLY A 15 -12.89 13.43 8.64
C GLY A 15 -13.55 12.31 9.45
N VAL A 16 -13.79 12.60 10.72
CA VAL A 16 -14.45 11.70 11.67
C VAL A 16 -15.93 11.51 11.28
N ASP A 17 -16.40 10.28 11.35
CA ASP A 17 -17.78 9.90 11.03
C ASP A 17 -18.20 10.10 9.56
N ARG A 18 -17.24 10.27 8.65
CA ARG A 18 -17.54 10.42 7.22
C ARG A 18 -18.15 9.16 6.58
N ILE A 19 -18.05 7.98 7.22
CA ILE A 19 -18.77 6.78 6.82
C ILE A 19 -20.28 7.02 6.69
N LYS A 20 -20.85 7.95 7.47
CA LYS A 20 -22.27 8.32 7.43
C LYS A 20 -22.72 8.92 6.08
N GLU A 21 -21.77 9.34 5.26
CA GLU A 21 -22.03 9.92 3.94
C GLU A 21 -21.94 8.88 2.80
N ILE A 22 -21.86 7.59 3.14
CA ILE A 22 -21.72 6.53 2.11
C ILE A 22 -22.89 6.48 1.13
N GLN A 23 -24.12 6.72 1.59
CA GLN A 23 -25.30 6.78 0.72
C GLN A 23 -25.15 7.92 -0.29
N LYS A 24 -24.73 9.10 0.16
CA LYS A 24 -24.47 10.25 -0.73
C LYS A 24 -23.36 9.93 -1.75
N ALA A 25 -22.31 9.20 -1.35
CA ALA A 25 -21.26 8.78 -2.28
C ALA A 25 -21.79 7.82 -3.37
N CYS A 26 -22.70 6.91 -2.99
CA CYS A 26 -23.39 6.05 -3.94
C CYS A 26 -24.25 6.87 -4.92
N GLU A 27 -24.98 7.86 -4.43
CA GLU A 27 -25.81 8.75 -5.25
C GLU A 27 -24.99 9.56 -6.26
N GLU A 28 -23.87 10.17 -5.82
CA GLU A 28 -22.96 10.93 -6.69
C GLU A 28 -22.38 10.07 -7.83
N LEU A 29 -22.21 8.77 -7.59
CA LEU A 29 -21.68 7.82 -8.58
C LEU A 29 -22.77 7.03 -9.30
N ASN A 30 -24.05 7.30 -9.03
CA ASN A 30 -25.21 6.56 -9.56
C ASN A 30 -25.17 5.05 -9.23
N ILE A 31 -24.61 4.68 -8.08
CA ILE A 31 -24.59 3.31 -7.58
C ILE A 31 -25.89 3.03 -6.82
N GLN A 32 -26.69 2.09 -7.30
CA GLN A 32 -27.96 1.69 -6.68
C GLN A 32 -27.87 0.35 -5.97
N LYS A 33 -26.93 -0.49 -6.38
CA LYS A 33 -26.75 -1.85 -5.85
C LYS A 33 -25.28 -2.18 -5.66
N PRO A 34 -24.61 -1.56 -4.68
CA PRO A 34 -23.18 -1.80 -4.44
C PRO A 34 -22.90 -3.23 -3.99
N LEU A 35 -21.73 -3.76 -4.35
CA LEU A 35 -21.12 -4.91 -3.68
C LEU A 35 -20.12 -4.38 -2.65
N ILE A 36 -20.29 -4.70 -1.38
CA ILE A 36 -19.27 -4.46 -0.36
C ILE A 36 -18.21 -5.55 -0.49
N VAL A 37 -16.95 -5.17 -0.69
CA VAL A 37 -15.81 -6.09 -0.72
C VAL A 37 -14.93 -5.83 0.48
N THR A 38 -14.69 -6.88 1.27
CA THR A 38 -13.93 -6.80 2.52
C THR A 38 -13.24 -8.13 2.83
N ASP A 39 -12.59 -8.23 3.98
CA ASP A 39 -11.98 -9.46 4.48
C ASP A 39 -12.64 -9.96 5.79
N ASN A 40 -12.33 -11.22 6.16
CA ASN A 40 -12.88 -11.83 7.36
C ASN A 40 -12.43 -11.16 8.68
N GLY A 41 -11.37 -10.39 8.68
CA GLY A 41 -10.92 -9.59 9.84
C GLY A 41 -11.89 -8.44 10.10
N ILE A 42 -12.28 -7.74 9.05
CA ILE A 42 -13.23 -6.61 9.13
C ILE A 42 -14.64 -7.09 9.50
N LEU A 43 -15.07 -8.28 9.03
CA LEU A 43 -16.37 -8.85 9.44
C LEU A 43 -16.48 -9.08 10.95
N LYS A 44 -15.36 -9.28 11.65
CA LYS A 44 -15.34 -9.43 13.12
C LYS A 44 -15.47 -8.12 13.86
N THR A 45 -15.38 -7.00 13.14
CA THR A 45 -15.60 -5.65 13.67
C THR A 45 -17.03 -5.19 13.41
N ASN A 46 -17.43 -4.04 13.99
CA ASN A 46 -18.75 -3.47 13.72
C ASN A 46 -18.78 -2.56 12.48
N ILE A 47 -17.72 -2.52 11.67
CA ILE A 47 -17.60 -1.58 10.54
C ILE A 47 -18.65 -1.85 9.47
N ILE A 48 -18.83 -3.12 9.08
CA ILE A 48 -19.80 -3.48 8.04
C ILE A 48 -21.25 -3.22 8.48
N ASN A 49 -21.58 -3.45 9.74
CA ASN A 49 -22.91 -3.11 10.26
C ASN A 49 -23.13 -1.60 10.20
N LYS A 50 -22.19 -0.79 10.72
CA LYS A 50 -22.25 0.67 10.65
C LYS A 50 -22.40 1.18 9.21
N LEU A 51 -21.70 0.57 8.27
CA LEU A 51 -21.80 0.95 6.86
C LEU A 51 -23.18 0.63 6.29
N ASN A 52 -23.70 -0.58 6.56
CA ASN A 52 -25.04 -0.97 6.13
C ASN A 52 -26.15 -0.12 6.78
N ASP A 53 -25.99 0.31 8.04
CA ASP A 53 -26.92 1.21 8.72
C ASP A 53 -26.97 2.61 8.07
N CYS A 54 -25.96 2.99 7.30
CA CYS A 54 -25.86 4.26 6.59
C CYS A 54 -26.29 4.16 5.11
N LEU A 55 -26.67 2.98 4.63
CA LEU A 55 -27.21 2.76 3.29
C LEU A 55 -28.74 2.62 3.35
N ASP A 56 -29.45 3.15 2.36
CA ASP A 56 -30.91 3.01 2.26
C ASP A 56 -31.37 1.55 2.16
N LYS A 57 -30.53 0.70 1.59
CA LYS A 57 -30.75 -0.74 1.48
C LYS A 57 -29.47 -1.48 1.88
N GLN A 58 -29.61 -2.57 2.62
CA GLN A 58 -28.49 -3.43 2.96
C GLN A 58 -27.79 -3.94 1.68
N ALA A 59 -26.49 -3.77 1.63
CA ALA A 59 -25.67 -4.26 0.54
C ALA A 59 -25.19 -5.69 0.80
N ILE A 60 -25.00 -6.46 -0.27
CA ILE A 60 -24.38 -7.78 -0.22
C ILE A 60 -22.90 -7.61 0.07
N VAL A 61 -22.35 -8.51 0.88
CA VAL A 61 -20.93 -8.51 1.28
C VAL A 61 -20.22 -9.70 0.66
N PHE A 62 -19.12 -9.44 -0.04
CA PHE A 62 -18.15 -10.44 -0.46
C PHE A 62 -16.92 -10.34 0.46
N SER A 63 -16.59 -11.41 1.18
CA SER A 63 -15.53 -11.40 2.19
C SER A 63 -14.49 -12.50 2.04
N ASP A 64 -14.54 -13.27 0.96
CA ASP A 64 -13.51 -14.28 0.68
C ASP A 64 -12.27 -13.64 0.09
N VAL A 65 -11.62 -12.80 0.91
CA VAL A 65 -10.40 -12.07 0.58
C VAL A 65 -9.29 -12.53 1.51
N LYS A 66 -8.22 -13.08 0.94
CA LYS A 66 -7.02 -13.47 1.69
C LYS A 66 -6.14 -12.26 2.00
N SER A 67 -5.32 -12.36 3.03
CA SER A 67 -4.33 -11.31 3.40
C SER A 67 -3.30 -11.04 2.29
N ASN A 68 -2.94 -12.06 1.51
CA ASN A 68 -2.25 -11.94 0.23
C ASN A 68 -3.22 -12.44 -0.85
N PRO A 69 -4.01 -11.55 -1.48
CA PRO A 69 -5.07 -11.96 -2.38
C PRO A 69 -4.50 -12.57 -3.67
N THR A 70 -5.27 -13.48 -4.25
CA THR A 70 -4.91 -14.24 -5.45
C THR A 70 -5.88 -13.94 -6.60
N GLY A 71 -5.55 -14.36 -7.81
CA GLY A 71 -6.46 -14.28 -8.95
C GLY A 71 -7.81 -14.95 -8.68
N LYS A 72 -7.82 -16.04 -7.91
CA LYS A 72 -9.05 -16.75 -7.52
C LYS A 72 -10.00 -15.89 -6.69
N ASN A 73 -9.49 -15.08 -5.75
CA ASN A 73 -10.33 -14.15 -4.98
C ASN A 73 -11.06 -13.15 -5.88
N VAL A 74 -10.38 -12.68 -6.94
CA VAL A 74 -10.99 -11.78 -7.92
C VAL A 74 -12.05 -12.50 -8.76
N GLU A 75 -11.75 -13.71 -9.28
CA GLU A 75 -12.71 -14.50 -10.06
C GLU A 75 -14.00 -14.78 -9.27
N ASP A 76 -13.88 -15.20 -8.01
CA ASP A 76 -15.03 -15.47 -7.15
C ASP A 76 -15.83 -14.21 -6.84
N GLY A 77 -15.14 -13.08 -6.60
CA GLY A 77 -15.78 -11.77 -6.42
C GLY A 77 -16.50 -11.27 -7.67
N VAL A 78 -15.91 -11.43 -8.86
CA VAL A 78 -16.54 -11.12 -10.16
C VAL A 78 -17.80 -11.95 -10.37
N LYS A 79 -17.75 -13.24 -10.03
CA LYS A 79 -18.94 -14.11 -10.09
C LYS A 79 -20.04 -13.59 -9.18
N ALA A 80 -19.74 -13.30 -7.91
CA ALA A 80 -20.70 -12.74 -6.96
C ALA A 80 -21.28 -11.39 -7.44
N PHE A 81 -20.44 -10.52 -8.01
CA PHE A 81 -20.84 -9.24 -8.57
C PHE A 81 -21.87 -9.41 -9.70
N ASN A 82 -21.57 -10.29 -10.66
CA ASN A 82 -22.41 -10.48 -11.86
C ASN A 82 -23.71 -11.23 -11.57
N GLU A 83 -23.70 -12.28 -10.74
CA GLU A 83 -24.89 -13.07 -10.35
C GLU A 83 -25.92 -12.18 -9.68
N ASN A 84 -25.50 -11.22 -8.88
CA ASN A 84 -26.38 -10.30 -8.18
C ASN A 84 -26.64 -8.99 -8.95
N LYS A 85 -26.06 -8.80 -10.14
CA LYS A 85 -26.22 -7.59 -10.98
C LYS A 85 -25.88 -6.31 -10.22
N HIS A 86 -24.74 -6.29 -9.57
CA HIS A 86 -24.22 -5.10 -8.92
C HIS A 86 -23.79 -4.04 -9.95
N ASP A 87 -23.77 -2.76 -9.55
CA ASP A 87 -23.48 -1.61 -10.43
C ASP A 87 -22.35 -0.73 -9.89
N GLY A 88 -21.73 -1.12 -8.78
CA GLY A 88 -20.55 -0.47 -8.20
C GLY A 88 -19.97 -1.29 -7.05
N VAL A 89 -18.79 -0.90 -6.59
CA VAL A 89 -18.09 -1.56 -5.49
C VAL A 89 -17.83 -0.57 -4.37
N ILE A 90 -18.11 -1.00 -3.13
CA ILE A 90 -17.63 -0.36 -1.91
C ILE A 90 -16.51 -1.24 -1.35
N ALA A 91 -15.25 -0.84 -1.54
CA ALA A 91 -14.08 -1.54 -1.03
C ALA A 91 -13.78 -1.08 0.40
N VAL A 92 -13.83 -2.00 1.38
CA VAL A 92 -13.64 -1.71 2.80
C VAL A 92 -12.55 -2.59 3.36
N GLY A 93 -11.51 -2.03 3.94
CA GLY A 93 -10.44 -2.84 4.54
C GLY A 93 -9.05 -2.24 4.41
N GLY A 94 -8.04 -3.06 4.61
CA GLY A 94 -6.66 -2.76 4.26
C GLY A 94 -6.38 -3.01 2.77
N GLY A 95 -5.10 -3.02 2.40
CA GLY A 95 -4.67 -3.18 1.00
C GLY A 95 -5.31 -4.36 0.27
N SER A 96 -5.44 -5.52 0.93
CA SER A 96 -6.03 -6.73 0.32
C SER A 96 -7.51 -6.54 -0.07
N GLY A 97 -8.30 -5.95 0.84
CA GLY A 97 -9.70 -5.63 0.58
C GLY A 97 -9.87 -4.57 -0.51
N MET A 98 -9.03 -3.51 -0.45
CA MET A 98 -8.99 -2.47 -1.47
C MET A 98 -8.64 -3.02 -2.84
N ASP A 99 -7.54 -3.77 -2.93
CA ASP A 99 -7.05 -4.33 -4.19
C ASP A 99 -8.05 -5.28 -4.81
N THR A 100 -8.66 -6.16 -3.99
CA THR A 100 -9.68 -7.10 -4.48
C THR A 100 -10.93 -6.34 -4.95
N GLY A 101 -11.40 -5.34 -4.20
CA GLY A 101 -12.55 -4.53 -4.60
C GLY A 101 -12.33 -3.78 -5.92
N LYS A 102 -11.17 -3.15 -6.08
CA LYS A 102 -10.77 -2.48 -7.34
C LYS A 102 -10.75 -3.45 -8.51
N ALA A 103 -10.14 -4.63 -8.31
CA ALA A 103 -10.04 -5.62 -9.36
C ALA A 103 -11.41 -6.25 -9.71
N ILE A 104 -12.30 -6.46 -8.76
CA ILE A 104 -13.67 -6.92 -9.05
C ILE A 104 -14.40 -5.91 -9.93
N ALA A 105 -14.38 -4.62 -9.56
CA ALA A 105 -15.01 -3.56 -10.35
C ALA A 105 -14.41 -3.45 -11.77
N PHE A 106 -13.10 -3.64 -11.88
CA PHE A 106 -12.38 -3.64 -13.15
C PHE A 106 -12.75 -4.85 -14.00
N MET A 107 -12.70 -6.06 -13.42
CA MET A 107 -12.82 -7.32 -14.15
C MET A 107 -14.26 -7.73 -14.46
N ALA A 108 -15.27 -7.16 -13.81
CA ALA A 108 -16.66 -7.63 -13.87
C ALA A 108 -17.24 -7.75 -15.29
N LYS A 109 -16.72 -6.98 -16.26
CA LYS A 109 -17.13 -7.02 -17.67
C LYS A 109 -15.97 -7.17 -18.63
N GLN A 110 -14.77 -7.54 -18.14
CA GLN A 110 -13.64 -7.86 -19.02
C GLN A 110 -13.77 -9.31 -19.54
N GLU A 111 -13.36 -9.52 -20.79
CA GLU A 111 -13.38 -10.85 -21.44
C GLU A 111 -12.04 -11.58 -21.29
N ARG A 112 -10.95 -10.85 -21.02
CA ARG A 112 -9.61 -11.38 -20.85
C ARG A 112 -9.35 -11.80 -19.41
N PRO A 113 -8.46 -12.79 -19.16
CA PRO A 113 -8.04 -13.10 -17.80
C PRO A 113 -7.29 -11.92 -17.16
N ILE A 114 -7.36 -11.82 -15.82
CA ILE A 114 -6.76 -10.71 -15.07
C ILE A 114 -5.26 -10.52 -15.37
N TRP A 115 -4.55 -11.60 -15.64
CA TRP A 115 -3.11 -11.59 -15.93
C TRP A 115 -2.73 -10.93 -17.26
N ASP A 116 -3.69 -10.70 -18.16
CA ASP A 116 -3.47 -9.94 -19.39
C ASP A 116 -3.39 -8.42 -19.16
N PHE A 117 -3.66 -7.98 -17.93
CA PHE A 117 -3.63 -6.59 -17.50
C PHE A 117 -2.51 -6.29 -16.49
N GLU A 118 -1.46 -7.13 -16.51
CA GLU A 118 -0.24 -6.88 -15.73
C GLU A 118 0.38 -5.53 -16.14
N ASP A 119 0.97 -4.81 -15.18
CA ASP A 119 1.59 -3.49 -15.39
C ASP A 119 2.90 -3.63 -16.20
N ILE A 120 2.75 -3.99 -17.47
CA ILE A 120 3.82 -4.19 -18.44
C ILE A 120 3.54 -3.33 -19.67
N GLY A 121 4.30 -2.27 -19.84
CA GLY A 121 4.16 -1.37 -20.99
C GLY A 121 2.75 -0.83 -21.15
N ASP A 122 2.08 -1.15 -22.25
CA ASP A 122 0.73 -0.67 -22.57
C ASP A 122 -0.36 -1.75 -22.41
N TRP A 123 -0.12 -2.83 -21.67
CA TRP A 123 -1.09 -3.93 -21.53
C TRP A 123 -2.44 -3.49 -20.96
N TRP A 124 -2.47 -2.44 -20.15
CA TRP A 124 -3.70 -1.85 -19.63
C TRP A 124 -4.65 -1.36 -20.75
N THR A 125 -4.14 -1.04 -21.95
CA THR A 125 -4.97 -0.62 -23.09
C THR A 125 -5.81 -1.74 -23.69
N ARG A 126 -5.53 -3.00 -23.30
CA ARG A 126 -6.32 -4.19 -23.72
C ARG A 126 -7.69 -4.23 -23.07
N ALA A 127 -7.91 -3.43 -22.02
CA ALA A 127 -9.14 -3.41 -21.27
C ALA A 127 -10.25 -2.62 -22.01
N ASN A 128 -11.49 -3.11 -21.87
CA ASN A 128 -12.65 -2.30 -22.18
C ASN A 128 -12.87 -1.29 -21.05
N ALA A 129 -12.33 -0.10 -21.20
CA ALA A 129 -12.33 0.93 -20.19
C ALA A 129 -13.73 1.49 -19.84
N ASP A 130 -14.71 1.38 -20.76
CA ASP A 130 -16.06 1.90 -20.56
C ASP A 130 -16.95 0.93 -19.78
N SER A 131 -16.49 -0.29 -19.59
CA SER A 131 -17.20 -1.32 -18.81
C SER A 131 -16.73 -1.43 -17.36
N ILE A 132 -15.80 -0.57 -16.91
CA ILE A 132 -15.28 -0.57 -15.54
C ILE A 132 -16.27 0.14 -14.63
N PHE A 133 -16.68 -0.52 -13.56
CA PHE A 133 -17.63 0.01 -12.60
C PHE A 133 -17.02 1.01 -11.62
N PRO A 134 -17.81 1.97 -11.10
CA PRO A 134 -17.34 2.93 -10.10
C PRO A 134 -16.99 2.24 -8.77
N ILE A 135 -16.02 2.84 -8.07
CA ILE A 135 -15.48 2.33 -6.81
C ILE A 135 -15.52 3.42 -5.75
N ILE A 136 -16.06 3.09 -4.58
CA ILE A 136 -15.91 3.86 -3.35
C ILE A 136 -14.95 3.10 -2.44
N ALA A 137 -13.96 3.78 -1.87
CA ALA A 137 -12.94 3.17 -1.01
C ALA A 137 -13.02 3.69 0.42
N LEU A 138 -13.05 2.77 1.39
CA LEU A 138 -13.03 3.05 2.83
C LEU A 138 -11.87 2.29 3.48
N PRO A 139 -10.66 2.86 3.57
CA PRO A 139 -9.53 2.20 4.20
C PRO A 139 -9.74 2.08 5.71
N THR A 140 -9.35 0.93 6.26
CA THR A 140 -9.36 0.63 7.70
C THR A 140 -7.95 0.49 8.26
N THR A 141 -6.93 0.68 7.42
CA THR A 141 -5.51 0.69 7.77
C THR A 141 -4.84 1.94 7.21
N ALA A 142 -3.80 2.40 7.87
CA ALA A 142 -3.00 3.53 7.43
C ALA A 142 -1.60 3.03 6.99
N GLY A 143 -1.51 2.48 5.78
CA GLY A 143 -0.27 1.86 5.30
C GLY A 143 -0.14 1.87 3.79
N THR A 144 -0.86 1.00 3.11
CA THR A 144 -0.73 0.81 1.65
C THR A 144 -1.15 2.02 0.83
N GLY A 145 -2.13 2.81 1.32
CA GLY A 145 -2.72 3.90 0.54
C GLY A 145 -3.41 3.44 -0.74
N SER A 146 -3.78 2.15 -0.85
CA SER A 146 -4.33 1.55 -2.06
C SER A 146 -5.61 2.25 -2.55
N GLU A 147 -6.30 2.96 -1.66
CA GLU A 147 -7.46 3.81 -1.98
C GLU A 147 -7.15 4.96 -2.93
N THR A 148 -5.88 5.37 -3.03
CA THR A 148 -5.43 6.41 -3.97
C THR A 148 -4.56 5.86 -5.11
N GLY A 149 -4.49 4.53 -5.23
CA GLY A 149 -3.70 3.83 -6.23
C GLY A 149 -4.53 3.33 -7.43
N ARG A 150 -3.92 3.30 -8.60
CA ARG A 150 -4.49 2.79 -9.87
C ARG A 150 -4.13 1.34 -10.17
N ALA A 151 -3.48 0.69 -9.22
CA ALA A 151 -3.00 -0.68 -9.33
C ALA A 151 -3.51 -1.53 -8.18
N SER A 152 -3.46 -2.84 -8.36
CA SER A 152 -3.75 -3.85 -7.34
C SER A 152 -2.74 -4.98 -7.44
N VAL A 153 -2.36 -5.54 -6.30
CA VAL A 153 -1.32 -6.58 -6.23
C VAL A 153 -1.93 -7.92 -5.89
N PHE A 154 -1.68 -8.92 -6.74
CA PHE A 154 -2.17 -10.29 -6.54
C PHE A 154 -1.04 -11.30 -6.64
N THR A 155 -1.13 -12.37 -5.85
CA THR A 155 -0.26 -13.52 -6.01
C THR A 155 -0.80 -14.39 -7.13
N ASN A 156 0.02 -14.61 -8.16
CA ASN A 156 -0.27 -15.61 -9.18
C ASN A 156 0.00 -16.99 -8.60
N GLU A 157 -1.06 -17.81 -8.46
CA GLU A 157 -0.99 -19.11 -7.79
C GLU A 157 -0.15 -20.13 -8.57
N LYS A 158 0.01 -19.93 -9.88
CA LYS A 158 0.81 -20.83 -10.75
C LYS A 158 2.31 -20.53 -10.66
N THR A 159 2.69 -19.23 -10.65
CA THR A 159 4.09 -18.82 -10.63
C THR A 159 4.63 -18.53 -9.24
N GLN A 160 3.72 -18.40 -8.24
CA GLN A 160 4.04 -17.98 -6.87
C GLN A 160 4.71 -16.61 -6.80
N GLU A 161 4.36 -15.72 -7.74
CA GLU A 161 4.89 -14.36 -7.82
C GLU A 161 3.79 -13.34 -7.57
N LYS A 162 4.15 -12.22 -6.97
CA LYS A 162 3.25 -11.06 -6.91
C LYS A 162 3.25 -10.36 -8.25
N LYS A 163 2.06 -10.11 -8.77
CA LYS A 163 1.82 -9.42 -10.04
C LYS A 163 1.02 -8.15 -9.77
N ILE A 164 1.39 -7.09 -10.45
CA ILE A 164 0.70 -5.80 -10.38
C ILE A 164 -0.27 -5.73 -11.54
N ILE A 165 -1.55 -5.58 -11.25
CA ILE A 165 -2.60 -5.34 -12.24
C ILE A 165 -2.88 -3.84 -12.26
N PHE A 166 -2.85 -3.23 -13.42
CA PHE A 166 -2.95 -1.79 -13.57
C PHE A 166 -3.98 -1.37 -14.61
N HIS A 167 -4.79 -0.38 -14.25
CA HIS A 167 -5.56 0.40 -15.20
C HIS A 167 -5.89 1.78 -14.60
N PRO A 168 -5.84 2.90 -15.37
CA PRO A 168 -6.16 4.24 -14.84
C PRO A 168 -7.52 4.34 -14.13
N LYS A 169 -8.55 3.65 -14.65
CA LYS A 169 -9.91 3.63 -14.07
C LYS A 169 -10.08 2.65 -12.88
N MET A 170 -9.02 1.96 -12.43
CA MET A 170 -9.04 1.25 -11.14
C MET A 170 -8.89 2.21 -9.95
N LEU A 171 -8.58 3.47 -10.21
CA LEU A 171 -8.59 4.50 -9.17
C LEU A 171 -10.01 4.64 -8.61
N PRO A 172 -10.22 4.48 -7.28
CA PRO A 172 -11.52 4.75 -6.67
C PRO A 172 -12.03 6.14 -7.00
N SER A 173 -13.30 6.27 -7.34
CA SER A 173 -13.90 7.55 -7.73
C SER A 173 -14.13 8.48 -6.54
N ILE A 174 -14.44 7.89 -5.38
CA ILE A 174 -14.55 8.59 -4.09
C ILE A 174 -13.81 7.75 -3.04
N VAL A 175 -13.05 8.42 -2.21
CA VAL A 175 -12.37 7.85 -1.05
C VAL A 175 -12.90 8.48 0.22
N ILE A 176 -13.37 7.68 1.16
CA ILE A 176 -13.82 8.14 2.48
C ILE A 176 -12.75 7.80 3.50
N LEU A 177 -11.96 8.79 3.91
CA LEU A 177 -10.93 8.66 4.94
C LEU A 177 -11.54 9.01 6.30
N ASP A 178 -12.13 8.02 6.95
CA ASP A 178 -12.71 8.15 8.30
C ASP A 178 -11.78 7.49 9.35
N PRO A 179 -11.12 8.26 10.21
CA PRO A 179 -10.20 7.72 11.21
C PRO A 179 -10.87 6.76 12.20
N ASN A 180 -12.17 6.85 12.42
CA ASN A 180 -12.90 5.88 13.24
C ASN A 180 -12.79 4.45 12.71
N LEU A 181 -12.63 4.27 11.39
CA LEU A 181 -12.51 2.96 10.79
C LEU A 181 -11.18 2.27 11.09
N THR A 182 -10.19 3.03 11.55
CA THR A 182 -8.87 2.51 11.93
C THR A 182 -8.73 2.19 13.43
N ILE A 183 -9.68 2.60 14.28
CA ILE A 183 -9.66 2.36 15.74
C ILE A 183 -9.59 0.85 16.07
N PRO A 184 -10.35 -0.05 15.39
CA PRO A 184 -10.30 -1.47 15.68
C PRO A 184 -8.98 -2.16 15.27
N LEU A 185 -8.08 -1.46 14.57
CA LEU A 185 -6.82 -2.04 14.13
C LEU A 185 -5.89 -2.31 15.32
N PRO A 186 -5.43 -3.56 15.53
CA PRO A 186 -4.48 -3.89 16.59
C PRO A 186 -3.19 -3.09 16.53
N ALA A 187 -2.55 -2.88 17.67
CA ALA A 187 -1.34 -2.07 17.78
C ALA A 187 -0.20 -2.58 16.88
N ASN A 188 0.03 -3.89 16.84
CA ASN A 188 1.05 -4.47 15.96
C ASN A 188 0.77 -4.19 14.48
N LEU A 189 -0.49 -4.29 14.02
CA LEU A 189 -0.85 -3.95 12.64
C LEU A 189 -0.77 -2.44 12.41
N THR A 190 -1.08 -1.60 13.40
CA THR A 190 -0.85 -0.15 13.33
C THR A 190 0.62 0.17 13.11
N ALA A 191 1.54 -0.51 13.83
CA ALA A 191 2.98 -0.37 13.64
C ALA A 191 3.41 -0.79 12.23
N PHE A 192 2.99 -1.97 11.79
CA PHE A 192 3.41 -2.53 10.51
C PHE A 192 2.92 -1.68 9.34
N THR A 193 1.64 -1.29 9.36
CA THR A 193 1.08 -0.45 8.29
C THR A 193 1.66 0.96 8.32
N GLY A 194 1.88 1.55 9.49
CA GLY A 194 2.51 2.86 9.60
C GLY A 194 3.97 2.89 9.11
N MET A 195 4.72 1.82 9.33
CA MET A 195 6.07 1.66 8.75
C MET A 195 6.03 1.47 7.24
N ASP A 196 4.98 0.87 6.69
CA ASP A 196 4.72 0.78 5.26
C ASP A 196 4.47 2.17 4.64
N ALA A 197 3.61 2.98 5.28
CA ALA A 197 3.40 4.37 4.88
C ALA A 197 4.71 5.18 4.88
N LEU A 198 5.57 4.96 5.90
CA LEU A 198 6.90 5.57 5.94
C LEU A 198 7.77 5.11 4.76
N ALA A 199 7.78 3.80 4.47
CA ALA A 199 8.56 3.25 3.37
C ALA A 199 8.13 3.84 2.02
N HIS A 200 6.83 3.95 1.76
CA HIS A 200 6.28 4.59 0.57
C HIS A 200 6.75 6.04 0.41
N CYS A 201 6.57 6.84 1.46
CA CYS A 201 7.02 8.24 1.44
C CYS A 201 8.53 8.36 1.27
N LEU A 202 9.30 7.54 1.98
CA LEU A 202 10.76 7.60 1.99
C LEU A 202 11.33 7.21 0.62
N GLU A 203 10.89 6.09 0.04
CA GLU A 203 11.36 5.65 -1.27
C GLU A 203 10.94 6.60 -2.38
N ALA A 204 9.71 7.11 -2.35
CA ALA A 204 9.27 8.15 -3.28
C ALA A 204 10.12 9.42 -3.20
N TYR A 205 10.46 9.89 -2.00
CA TYR A 205 11.34 11.05 -1.82
C TYR A 205 12.75 10.78 -2.36
N LEU A 206 13.31 9.62 -2.04
CA LEU A 206 14.66 9.23 -2.40
C LEU A 206 14.82 8.92 -3.90
N SER A 207 13.75 8.62 -4.63
CA SER A 207 13.76 8.40 -6.07
C SER A 207 14.44 9.56 -6.83
N ASN A 208 15.15 9.23 -7.91
CA ASN A 208 15.83 10.21 -8.74
C ASN A 208 14.95 10.80 -9.85
N ILE A 209 13.75 10.28 -10.05
CA ILE A 209 12.80 10.81 -11.03
C ILE A 209 12.40 12.23 -10.63
N PHE A 210 12.39 13.16 -11.58
CA PHE A 210 11.96 14.52 -11.35
C PHE A 210 10.44 14.61 -11.20
N HIS A 211 9.97 14.74 -9.98
CA HIS A 211 8.55 14.86 -9.67
C HIS A 211 8.36 15.70 -8.38
N PRO A 212 8.46 17.04 -8.47
CA PRO A 212 8.49 17.92 -7.27
C PRO A 212 7.20 17.84 -6.44
N TYR A 213 6.04 17.60 -7.03
CA TYR A 213 4.79 17.41 -6.28
C TYR A 213 4.85 16.16 -5.41
N SER A 214 5.20 14.99 -5.95
CA SER A 214 5.39 13.79 -5.17
C SER A 214 6.45 13.95 -4.09
N GLN A 215 7.52 14.70 -4.39
CA GLN A 215 8.59 14.97 -3.43
C GLN A 215 8.08 15.77 -2.22
N GLY A 216 7.30 16.83 -2.44
CA GLY A 216 6.69 17.62 -1.37
C GLY A 216 5.67 16.82 -0.55
N ILE A 217 4.83 16.03 -1.24
CA ILE A 217 3.84 15.14 -0.59
C ILE A 217 4.54 14.09 0.28
N ALA A 218 5.57 13.42 -0.25
CA ALA A 218 6.33 12.41 0.48
C ALA A 218 6.99 12.98 1.74
N LEU A 219 7.58 14.17 1.63
CA LEU A 219 8.26 14.83 2.73
C LEU A 219 7.30 15.13 3.89
N GLU A 220 6.11 15.66 3.60
CA GLU A 220 5.07 15.88 4.60
C GLU A 220 4.56 14.55 5.18
N GLY A 221 4.38 13.52 4.36
CA GLY A 221 4.01 12.18 4.83
C GLY A 221 5.00 11.64 5.87
N ILE A 222 6.31 11.77 5.63
CA ILE A 222 7.35 11.37 6.61
C ILE A 222 7.19 12.14 7.94
N ARG A 223 6.92 13.45 7.88
CA ARG A 223 6.69 14.28 9.07
C ARG A 223 5.48 13.82 9.88
N LEU A 224 4.38 13.48 9.20
CA LEU A 224 3.17 12.97 9.85
C LEU A 224 3.43 11.63 10.54
N VAL A 225 4.14 10.70 9.88
CA VAL A 225 4.52 9.42 10.50
C VAL A 225 5.39 9.66 11.74
N LYS A 226 6.44 10.49 11.62
CA LYS A 226 7.33 10.79 12.75
C LYS A 226 6.58 11.26 13.98
N ASN A 227 5.59 12.11 13.79
CA ASN A 227 4.89 12.75 14.91
C ASN A 227 3.76 11.88 15.48
N ASN A 228 3.18 10.96 14.70
CA ASN A 228 1.92 10.33 15.06
C ASN A 228 1.94 8.80 15.15
N LEU A 229 2.88 8.11 14.52
CA LEU A 229 2.84 6.63 14.47
C LEU A 229 2.95 6.01 15.87
N VAL A 230 3.90 6.47 16.67
CA VAL A 230 4.09 5.96 18.05
C VAL A 230 2.88 6.33 18.93
N LEU A 231 2.26 7.49 18.71
CA LEU A 231 1.04 7.88 19.42
C LEU A 231 -0.13 6.95 19.07
N ALA A 232 -0.34 6.68 17.79
CA ALA A 232 -1.40 5.78 17.33
C ALA A 232 -1.15 4.31 17.73
N PHE A 233 0.12 3.91 17.87
CA PHE A 233 0.51 2.57 18.34
C PHE A 233 0.22 2.41 19.84
N ASN A 234 0.57 3.39 20.66
CA ASN A 234 0.40 3.35 22.12
C ASN A 234 -1.06 3.56 22.55
N ASP A 235 -1.79 4.41 21.82
CA ASP A 235 -3.21 4.67 22.04
C ASP A 235 -3.99 4.56 20.73
N GLY A 236 -4.52 3.37 20.47
CA GLY A 236 -5.32 3.09 19.28
C GLY A 236 -6.61 3.92 19.17
N SER A 237 -7.06 4.56 20.25
CA SER A 237 -8.24 5.43 20.27
C SER A 237 -7.96 6.90 19.96
N ASN A 238 -6.68 7.27 19.84
CA ASN A 238 -6.25 8.63 19.52
C ASN A 238 -6.62 9.00 18.07
N LEU A 239 -7.78 9.62 17.90
CA LEU A 239 -8.32 9.98 16.58
C LEU A 239 -7.46 10.99 15.83
N GLU A 240 -6.76 11.89 16.51
CA GLU A 240 -5.87 12.85 15.87
C GLU A 240 -4.67 12.11 15.23
N ALA A 241 -4.02 11.24 16.00
CA ALA A 241 -2.92 10.43 15.50
C ALA A 241 -3.38 9.51 14.35
N ARG A 242 -4.54 8.84 14.49
CA ARG A 242 -5.16 8.03 13.43
C ARG A 242 -5.44 8.84 12.15
N SER A 243 -5.95 10.07 12.31
CA SER A 243 -6.21 10.98 11.19
C SER A 243 -4.94 11.31 10.41
N HIS A 244 -3.88 11.67 11.12
CA HIS A 244 -2.60 11.98 10.51
C HIS A 244 -1.96 10.77 9.86
N MET A 245 -2.10 9.57 10.43
CA MET A 245 -1.59 8.35 9.82
C MET A 245 -2.35 7.97 8.55
N LEU A 246 -3.69 8.12 8.50
CA LEU A 246 -4.46 7.94 7.26
C LEU A 246 -4.01 8.91 6.17
N ALA A 247 -3.86 10.19 6.52
CA ALA A 247 -3.36 11.18 5.56
C ALA A 247 -1.97 10.80 5.04
N SER A 248 -1.04 10.41 5.93
CA SER A 248 0.30 9.97 5.53
C SER A 248 0.29 8.76 4.61
N SER A 249 -0.57 7.77 4.86
CA SER A 249 -0.74 6.58 4.02
C SER A 249 -1.16 6.96 2.60
N SER A 250 -2.20 7.77 2.46
CA SER A 250 -2.66 8.28 1.15
C SER A 250 -1.57 9.12 0.47
N MET A 251 -0.87 9.97 1.21
CA MET A 251 0.25 10.77 0.69
C MET A 251 1.38 9.90 0.15
N GLY A 252 1.73 8.81 0.86
CA GLY A 252 2.73 7.85 0.41
C GLY A 252 2.35 7.20 -0.93
N SER A 253 1.10 6.74 -1.03
CA SER A 253 0.57 6.15 -2.26
C SER A 253 0.51 7.14 -3.42
N ILE A 254 0.11 8.38 -3.18
CA ILE A 254 0.15 9.43 -4.20
C ILE A 254 1.59 9.71 -4.64
N ALA A 255 2.53 9.74 -3.69
CA ALA A 255 3.91 10.09 -3.95
C ALA A 255 4.66 9.01 -4.72
N PHE A 256 4.34 7.73 -4.52
CA PHE A 256 5.10 6.64 -5.15
C PHE A 256 4.89 6.50 -6.66
N GLN A 257 4.03 7.30 -7.31
CA GLN A 257 4.12 7.44 -8.77
C GLN A 257 5.48 8.00 -9.23
N LYS A 258 6.26 8.57 -8.33
CA LYS A 258 7.69 8.88 -8.53
C LYS A 258 8.59 7.65 -8.48
N GLY A 259 8.07 6.51 -8.04
CA GLY A 259 8.72 5.20 -7.94
C GLY A 259 8.90 4.73 -6.50
N LEU A 260 8.97 3.43 -6.36
CA LEU A 260 9.38 2.71 -5.16
C LEU A 260 10.83 2.22 -5.31
N GLY A 261 11.37 1.46 -4.37
CA GLY A 261 12.77 1.06 -4.40
C GLY A 261 13.08 -0.28 -3.75
N ALA A 262 14.30 -0.39 -3.24
CA ALA A 262 14.85 -1.65 -2.74
C ALA A 262 14.18 -2.18 -1.48
N ILE A 263 13.55 -1.33 -0.67
CA ILE A 263 12.79 -1.79 0.51
C ILE A 263 11.63 -2.66 0.02
N HIS A 264 10.86 -2.17 -0.96
CA HIS A 264 9.72 -2.89 -1.51
C HIS A 264 10.16 -4.09 -2.35
N SER A 265 11.16 -3.94 -3.23
CA SER A 265 11.61 -5.04 -4.07
C SER A 265 12.18 -6.22 -3.27
N LEU A 266 12.77 -5.98 -2.10
CA LEU A 266 13.20 -7.03 -1.18
C LEU A 266 12.05 -7.67 -0.41
N SER A 267 11.04 -6.90 -0.05
CA SER A 267 9.92 -7.41 0.76
C SER A 267 8.91 -8.22 -0.03
N HIS A 268 8.73 -7.96 -1.33
CA HIS A 268 7.80 -8.69 -2.18
C HIS A 268 8.06 -10.20 -2.24
N PRO A 269 9.29 -10.68 -2.55
CA PRO A 269 9.57 -12.12 -2.56
C PRO A 269 9.47 -12.76 -1.17
N VAL A 270 9.81 -12.05 -0.10
CA VAL A 270 9.64 -12.57 1.27
C VAL A 270 8.18 -12.77 1.59
N GLY A 271 7.33 -11.79 1.27
CA GLY A 271 5.89 -11.91 1.44
C GLY A 271 5.26 -13.02 0.57
N ALA A 272 5.75 -13.20 -0.66
CA ALA A 272 5.26 -14.24 -1.56
C ALA A 272 5.63 -15.67 -1.10
N ILE A 273 6.83 -15.87 -0.55
CA ILE A 273 7.35 -17.18 -0.18
C ILE A 273 6.98 -17.58 1.26
N TYR A 274 7.07 -16.62 2.20
CA TYR A 274 6.88 -16.88 3.63
C TYR A 274 5.57 -16.33 4.19
N ASN A 275 4.74 -15.70 3.34
CA ASN A 275 3.47 -15.09 3.75
C ASN A 275 3.60 -14.08 4.91
N THR A 276 4.73 -13.36 4.96
CA THR A 276 4.97 -12.33 5.97
C THR A 276 4.09 -11.10 5.74
N HIS A 277 3.83 -10.32 6.80
CA HIS A 277 3.14 -9.05 6.67
C HIS A 277 4.03 -8.04 5.94
N HIS A 278 3.51 -7.44 4.86
CA HIS A 278 4.27 -6.58 3.94
C HIS A 278 4.97 -5.42 4.66
N GLY A 279 4.22 -4.63 5.44
CA GLY A 279 4.79 -3.48 6.15
C GLY A 279 5.79 -3.87 7.25
N LEU A 280 5.63 -5.04 7.90
CA LEU A 280 6.64 -5.58 8.80
C LEU A 280 7.94 -5.87 8.05
N THR A 281 7.85 -6.51 6.91
CA THR A 281 9.02 -6.86 6.10
C THR A 281 9.71 -5.60 5.59
N ASN A 282 8.97 -4.59 5.13
CA ASN A 282 9.51 -3.27 4.78
C ASN A 282 10.26 -2.62 5.95
N ALA A 283 9.69 -2.66 7.15
CA ALA A 283 10.30 -2.11 8.35
C ALA A 283 11.62 -2.82 8.72
N VAL A 284 11.67 -4.14 8.55
CA VAL A 284 12.91 -4.92 8.79
C VAL A 284 14.00 -4.55 7.79
N PHE A 285 13.69 -4.44 6.49
CA PHE A 285 14.69 -4.11 5.47
C PHE A 285 15.12 -2.65 5.46
N MET A 286 14.28 -1.73 5.89
CA MET A 286 14.49 -0.28 5.77
C MET A 286 15.89 0.19 6.20
N PRO A 287 16.40 -0.08 7.43
CA PRO A 287 17.71 0.44 7.84
C PRO A 287 18.85 -0.14 7.02
N TYR A 288 18.75 -1.40 6.62
CA TYR A 288 19.79 -2.04 5.81
C TYR A 288 19.87 -1.45 4.40
N VAL A 289 18.72 -1.20 3.78
CA VAL A 289 18.63 -0.58 2.45
C VAL A 289 19.15 0.86 2.50
N LEU A 290 18.76 1.64 3.51
CA LEU A 290 19.26 3.01 3.69
C LEU A 290 20.77 3.02 3.87
N GLN A 291 21.31 2.14 4.72
CA GLN A 291 22.76 2.04 4.97
C GLN A 291 23.52 1.63 3.70
N TYR A 292 22.96 0.69 2.91
CA TYR A 292 23.58 0.25 1.66
C TYR A 292 23.63 1.38 0.62
N ASN A 293 22.55 2.16 0.51
CA ASN A 293 22.44 3.25 -0.43
C ASN A 293 23.03 4.59 0.05
N LYS A 294 23.60 4.64 1.26
CA LYS A 294 24.07 5.87 1.93
C LYS A 294 24.72 6.85 0.97
N LYS A 295 25.71 6.40 0.20
CA LYS A 295 26.50 7.25 -0.71
C LYS A 295 25.65 8.03 -1.72
N GLY A 296 24.54 7.42 -2.18
CA GLY A 296 23.65 8.01 -3.19
C GLY A 296 22.50 8.82 -2.64
N ILE A 297 22.20 8.70 -1.33
CA ILE A 297 21.00 9.30 -0.72
C ILE A 297 21.30 10.27 0.43
N GLU A 298 22.57 10.42 0.84
CA GLU A 298 22.95 11.15 2.06
C GLU A 298 22.44 12.59 2.08
N GLU A 299 22.56 13.32 0.97
CA GLU A 299 22.07 14.70 0.86
C GLU A 299 20.55 14.77 1.04
N LYS A 300 19.80 13.88 0.39
CA LYS A 300 18.34 13.82 0.53
C LYS A 300 17.91 13.45 1.95
N ILE A 301 18.64 12.57 2.62
CA ILE A 301 18.40 12.21 4.03
C ILE A 301 18.66 13.40 4.96
N VAL A 302 19.67 14.20 4.68
CA VAL A 302 19.94 15.45 5.42
C VAL A 302 18.78 16.44 5.26
N ASP A 303 18.22 16.57 4.06
CA ASP A 303 17.08 17.44 3.80
C ASP A 303 15.81 16.96 4.52
N ILE A 304 15.53 15.64 4.49
CA ILE A 304 14.46 15.05 5.30
C ILE A 304 14.68 15.37 6.77
N SER A 305 15.89 15.15 7.29
CA SER A 305 16.23 15.36 8.70
C SER A 305 15.98 16.79 9.17
N ARG A 306 16.30 17.78 8.32
CA ARG A 306 15.97 19.20 8.58
C ARG A 306 14.47 19.43 8.62
N TYR A 307 13.76 18.92 7.63
CA TYR A 307 12.31 19.12 7.51
C TYR A 307 11.54 18.52 8.68
N ILE A 308 11.91 17.32 9.11
CA ILE A 308 11.24 16.63 10.24
C ILE A 308 11.81 17.07 11.60
N ASN A 309 12.68 18.08 11.66
CA ASN A 309 13.26 18.63 12.88
C ASN A 309 13.95 17.56 13.76
N LEU A 310 14.88 16.79 13.20
CA LEU A 310 15.78 15.96 13.99
C LEU A 310 16.84 16.82 14.69
N LYS A 311 17.35 16.36 15.84
CA LYS A 311 18.37 17.09 16.63
C LYS A 311 19.60 17.49 15.81
N SER A 312 19.98 16.67 14.84
CA SER A 312 21.06 16.91 13.92
C SER A 312 20.65 16.42 12.53
N ALA A 313 20.84 17.28 11.52
CA ALA A 313 20.56 16.94 10.14
C ALA A 313 21.72 16.15 9.52
N THR A 314 21.90 14.91 9.96
CA THR A 314 22.93 13.99 9.46
C THR A 314 22.31 12.64 9.13
N PHE A 315 22.97 11.89 8.25
CA PHE A 315 22.57 10.53 7.92
C PHE A 315 22.54 9.62 9.17
N ASN A 316 23.54 9.72 10.04
CA ASN A 316 23.60 8.88 11.23
C ASN A 316 22.45 9.18 12.20
N ASN A 317 22.13 10.47 12.44
CA ASN A 317 21.01 10.81 13.32
C ASN A 317 19.64 10.41 12.73
N PHE A 318 19.52 10.41 11.40
CA PHE A 318 18.33 9.83 10.74
C PHE A 318 18.24 8.31 10.95
N MET A 319 19.35 7.60 10.82
CA MET A 319 19.41 6.16 11.09
C MET A 319 19.09 5.83 12.54
N ASP A 320 19.60 6.62 13.49
CA ASP A 320 19.29 6.49 14.93
C ASP A 320 17.77 6.65 15.15
N TRP A 321 17.15 7.64 14.52
CA TRP A 321 15.69 7.82 14.57
C TRP A 321 14.93 6.63 14.01
N ILE A 322 15.33 6.07 12.86
CA ILE A 322 14.69 4.87 12.29
C ILE A 322 14.80 3.68 13.23
N LEU A 323 15.96 3.46 13.83
CA LEU A 323 16.17 2.35 14.77
C LEU A 323 15.37 2.54 16.08
N GLU A 324 15.34 3.76 16.62
CA GLU A 324 14.52 4.12 17.76
C GLU A 324 13.02 3.94 17.47
N LEU A 325 12.54 4.40 16.31
CA LEU A 325 11.16 4.22 15.88
C LEU A 325 10.78 2.73 15.83
N ARG A 326 11.63 1.89 15.22
CA ARG A 326 11.42 0.43 15.17
C ARG A 326 11.36 -0.18 16.58
N SER A 327 12.26 0.23 17.46
CA SER A 327 12.28 -0.23 18.86
C SER A 327 10.99 0.13 19.59
N ASN A 328 10.54 1.38 19.46
CA ASN A 328 9.29 1.86 20.07
C ASN A 328 8.04 1.13 19.55
N LEU A 329 8.10 0.60 18.35
CA LEU A 329 7.03 -0.15 17.69
C LEU A 329 7.14 -1.68 17.83
N ASN A 330 8.12 -2.17 18.60
CA ASN A 330 8.41 -3.60 18.76
C ASN A 330 8.66 -4.33 17.42
N ILE A 331 9.31 -3.66 16.46
CA ILE A 331 9.68 -4.26 15.18
C ILE A 331 10.95 -5.09 15.31
N PRO A 332 10.97 -6.36 14.89
CA PRO A 332 12.16 -7.19 14.89
C PRO A 332 13.33 -6.57 14.11
N HIS A 333 14.56 -6.91 14.52
CA HIS A 333 15.75 -6.32 13.88
C HIS A 333 16.17 -7.06 12.62
N THR A 334 15.94 -8.36 12.55
CA THR A 334 16.48 -9.21 11.49
C THR A 334 15.41 -9.98 10.75
N LEU A 335 15.72 -10.36 9.51
CA LEU A 335 14.82 -11.18 8.70
C LEU A 335 14.59 -12.56 9.34
N SER A 336 15.60 -13.13 10.01
CA SER A 336 15.51 -14.44 10.69
C SER A 336 14.49 -14.48 11.84
N GLU A 337 14.06 -13.34 12.34
CA GLU A 337 13.00 -13.25 13.36
C GLU A 337 11.59 -13.32 12.77
N ILE A 338 11.46 -13.18 11.44
CA ILE A 338 10.17 -13.16 10.76
C ILE A 338 9.99 -14.25 9.69
N ILE A 339 11.02 -15.04 9.41
CA ILE A 339 10.97 -16.19 8.51
C ILE A 339 11.50 -17.45 9.21
N ASP A 340 10.94 -18.62 8.85
CA ASP A 340 11.28 -19.89 9.50
C ASP A 340 12.66 -20.46 9.10
N ASN A 341 13.17 -20.09 7.93
CA ASN A 341 14.44 -20.60 7.39
C ASN A 341 14.98 -19.71 6.25
N ASP A 342 16.25 -19.92 5.90
CA ASP A 342 16.96 -19.16 4.87
C ASP A 342 17.14 -19.91 3.52
N LYS A 343 16.45 -21.01 3.31
CA LYS A 343 16.64 -21.89 2.13
C LYS A 343 16.36 -21.19 0.79
N ASN A 344 15.51 -20.16 0.80
CA ASN A 344 15.08 -19.47 -0.41
C ASN A 344 15.83 -18.15 -0.67
N LEU A 345 16.93 -17.84 0.03
CA LEU A 345 17.63 -16.56 -0.09
C LEU A 345 18.06 -16.23 -1.53
N GLU A 346 18.61 -17.20 -2.26
CA GLU A 346 19.05 -16.99 -3.64
C GLU A 346 17.87 -16.73 -4.58
N LYS A 347 16.78 -17.49 -4.40
CA LYS A 347 15.53 -17.28 -5.14
C LYS A 347 14.95 -15.90 -4.86
N MET A 348 14.85 -15.50 -3.58
CA MET A 348 14.35 -14.19 -3.17
C MET A 348 15.21 -13.04 -3.74
N SER A 349 16.53 -13.19 -3.72
CA SER A 349 17.46 -12.21 -4.29
C SER A 349 17.24 -12.03 -5.80
N SER A 350 17.06 -13.13 -6.54
CA SER A 350 16.77 -13.10 -7.97
C SER A 350 15.40 -12.45 -8.25
N MET A 351 14.38 -12.80 -7.47
CA MET A 351 13.04 -12.20 -7.61
C MET A 351 13.09 -10.70 -7.32
N ALA A 352 13.75 -10.27 -6.25
CA ALA A 352 13.89 -8.87 -5.88
C ALA A 352 14.64 -8.04 -6.94
N PHE A 353 15.66 -8.62 -7.56
CA PHE A 353 16.40 -7.96 -8.65
C PHE A 353 15.53 -7.74 -9.88
N ASN A 354 14.62 -8.67 -10.18
CA ASN A 354 13.71 -8.61 -11.33
C ASN A 354 12.36 -7.96 -10.99
N ASP A 355 12.17 -7.49 -9.75
CA ASP A 355 10.93 -6.85 -9.33
C ASP A 355 10.72 -5.54 -10.10
N PRO A 356 9.53 -5.28 -10.65
CA PRO A 356 9.23 -4.07 -11.42
C PRO A 356 9.56 -2.77 -10.68
N VAL A 357 9.41 -2.73 -9.35
CA VAL A 357 9.72 -1.52 -8.56
C VAL A 357 11.22 -1.28 -8.38
N SER A 358 12.08 -2.27 -8.63
CA SER A 358 13.55 -2.12 -8.50
C SER A 358 14.15 -1.20 -9.54
N TYR A 359 13.50 -1.01 -10.68
CA TYR A 359 14.02 -0.19 -11.79
C TYR A 359 14.11 1.29 -11.47
N THR A 360 13.42 1.77 -10.46
CA THR A 360 13.34 3.20 -10.14
C THR A 360 14.51 3.70 -9.28
N HIS A 361 15.28 2.83 -8.62
CA HIS A 361 16.27 3.24 -7.61
C HIS A 361 17.69 2.69 -7.75
N LEU A 362 17.89 1.49 -8.26
CA LEU A 362 19.15 0.76 -8.08
C LEU A 362 20.08 0.75 -9.30
N ARG A 363 19.63 1.16 -10.47
CA ARG A 363 20.48 1.17 -11.67
C ARG A 363 21.34 2.42 -11.86
N ALA A 364 21.33 3.37 -10.93
CA ALA A 364 22.13 4.57 -11.04
C ALA A 364 23.62 4.39 -10.72
N HIS A 365 24.02 3.24 -10.16
CA HIS A 365 25.42 2.92 -9.90
C HIS A 365 25.70 1.45 -10.23
N GLU A 366 26.49 1.23 -11.26
CA GLU A 366 27.09 -0.05 -11.59
C GLU A 366 27.87 -0.61 -10.39
N THR A 367 27.39 -1.66 -9.77
CA THR A 367 28.17 -2.44 -8.81
C THR A 367 27.79 -3.91 -8.81
N PRO A 368 28.75 -4.82 -8.65
CA PRO A 368 28.55 -6.27 -8.72
C PRO A 368 27.86 -6.80 -7.45
N GLU A 369 26.74 -7.29 -7.59
CA GLU A 369 25.58 -7.10 -6.75
C GLU A 369 25.20 -8.31 -5.96
N HIS A 370 25.53 -9.51 -6.39
CA HIS A 370 25.28 -10.76 -5.64
C HIS A 370 25.91 -10.82 -4.24
N ARG A 371 27.04 -10.12 -4.02
CA ARG A 371 27.71 -10.07 -2.71
C ARG A 371 27.08 -9.08 -1.74
N GLY A 372 26.52 -7.97 -2.23
CA GLY A 372 25.84 -6.97 -1.41
C GLY A 372 24.54 -7.50 -0.82
N TRP A 373 23.76 -8.20 -1.63
CA TRP A 373 22.46 -8.76 -1.24
C TRP A 373 22.56 -9.82 -0.14
N ARG A 374 23.61 -10.66 -0.14
CA ARG A 374 23.86 -11.63 0.93
C ARG A 374 24.10 -10.98 2.28
N ARG A 375 24.73 -9.79 2.32
CA ARG A 375 24.94 -9.04 3.57
C ARG A 375 23.64 -8.40 4.08
N LEU A 376 22.81 -7.88 3.17
CA LEU A 376 21.49 -7.33 3.51
C LEU A 376 20.54 -8.39 4.08
N LEU A 377 20.68 -9.64 3.66
CA LEU A 377 19.86 -10.77 4.12
C LEU A 377 20.41 -11.48 5.37
N GLY A 378 21.40 -10.89 6.08
CA GLY A 378 21.81 -11.34 7.41
C GLY A 378 22.91 -12.41 7.46
N LYS A 379 23.66 -12.64 6.38
CA LYS A 379 24.90 -13.44 6.42
C LYS A 379 26.11 -12.51 6.56
N LYS A 380 26.91 -12.76 7.63
CA LYS A 380 28.24 -12.16 7.85
C LYS A 380 29.20 -12.48 6.72
#